data_304db6fe25286faa6904ebbe1e412413
#
_entry.id   304db6fe25286faa6904ebbe1e412413
#
_cell.length_a   1.000
_cell.length_b   1.000
_cell.length_c   1.000
_cell.angle_alpha   90.00
_cell.angle_beta   90.00
_cell.angle_gamma   90.00
#
_symmetry.space_group_name_H-M   'P 1'
#
loop_
_entity.id
_entity.type
_entity.pdbx_description
1 polymer ?
#
loop_
_entity_poly.entity_id
_entity_poly.type
_entity_poly.pdbx_seq_one_letter_code
_entity_poly.pdbx_strand_id
1 'polypeptide(L)'
;MSRDLTNHLLFEISTEVCNKVGGIYSVLKTKAPITVKEYGTKRYHCIGLLNRDKYEVEIEELPLDYDILHNKCSKDDDDYPIKEAILKMRDRGVGIVYCKWLIEGSPKSILFDLDSVRGKYLNDWKKDLWVSNGIPSPDSDFETNDAIILGYLVTWFLGEVIYSDQQKHALVAHCHEWLAGVCLPVIRHRKLGVVTIFTTHATLLGRY
;
A
#
# COMPACT_ATOMS: atom_id res chain seq x y z
N MET A 1 -2.46 15.60 -26.22
CA MET A 1 -3.66 15.01 -25.61
C MET A 1 -3.38 14.85 -24.12
N SER A 2 -4.00 15.61 -23.23
CA SER A 2 -3.94 15.34 -21.80
C SER A 2 -4.73 14.05 -21.54
N ARG A 3 -4.11 13.07 -20.88
CA ARG A 3 -4.81 11.85 -20.47
C ARG A 3 -5.78 12.22 -19.35
N ASP A 4 -7.02 11.80 -19.48
CA ASP A 4 -7.99 11.95 -18.37
C ASP A 4 -7.70 10.88 -17.31
N LEU A 5 -7.06 11.31 -16.22
CA LEU A 5 -6.76 10.45 -15.07
C LEU A 5 -7.72 10.70 -13.89
N THR A 6 -8.78 11.49 -14.11
CA THR A 6 -9.69 11.91 -13.03
C THR A 6 -10.44 10.75 -12.38
N ASN A 7 -10.60 9.64 -13.12
CA ASN A 7 -11.30 8.43 -12.64
C ASN A 7 -10.35 7.32 -12.20
N HIS A 8 -9.11 7.64 -11.80
CA HIS A 8 -8.14 6.61 -11.40
C HIS A 8 -7.57 6.92 -10.01
N LEU A 9 -7.42 5.89 -9.18
CA LEU A 9 -6.62 5.91 -7.96
C LEU A 9 -5.37 5.07 -8.18
N LEU A 10 -4.20 5.70 -8.09
CA LEU A 10 -2.91 5.02 -8.22
C LEU A 10 -2.29 4.79 -6.85
N PHE A 11 -1.97 3.53 -6.58
CA PHE A 11 -1.23 3.10 -5.40
C PHE A 11 0.13 2.56 -5.83
N GLU A 12 1.19 3.20 -5.37
CA GLU A 12 2.56 2.79 -5.62
C GLU A 12 3.12 2.08 -4.39
N ILE A 13 3.46 0.80 -4.52
CA ILE A 13 3.72 -0.11 -3.40
C ILE A 13 5.19 -0.50 -3.40
N SER A 14 5.88 -0.23 -2.28
CA SER A 14 7.28 -0.63 -2.07
C SER A 14 7.62 -0.64 -0.57
N THR A 15 8.50 -1.53 -0.17
CA THR A 15 9.08 -1.53 1.19
C THR A 15 9.96 -0.33 1.47
N GLU A 16 10.33 0.44 0.43
CA GLU A 16 11.18 1.63 0.53
C GLU A 16 10.39 2.95 0.51
N VAL A 17 9.07 2.93 0.55
CA VAL A 17 8.25 4.14 0.75
C VAL A 17 8.50 4.69 2.16
N CYS A 18 8.88 5.97 2.26
CA CYS A 18 9.25 6.62 3.53
C CYS A 18 10.37 5.87 4.29
N ASN A 19 11.14 5.05 3.61
CA ASN A 19 12.14 4.19 4.21
C ASN A 19 13.38 4.06 3.30
N LYS A 20 14.40 4.87 3.56
CA LYS A 20 15.62 4.89 2.75
C LYS A 20 16.50 3.68 3.07
N VAL A 21 16.34 2.60 2.31
CA VAL A 21 17.13 1.36 2.42
C VAL A 21 17.96 1.13 1.17
N GLY A 22 17.39 1.29 -0.02
CA GLY A 22 18.03 0.98 -1.28
C GLY A 22 17.75 1.97 -2.40
N GLY A 23 17.91 1.51 -3.65
CA GLY A 23 17.77 2.33 -4.84
C GLY A 23 16.33 2.65 -5.23
N ILE A 24 15.36 1.82 -4.83
CA ILE A 24 13.95 2.03 -5.13
C ILE A 24 13.43 3.30 -4.45
N TYR A 25 13.91 3.60 -3.24
CA TYR A 25 13.66 4.87 -2.58
C TYR A 25 13.94 6.07 -3.50
N SER A 26 15.11 6.08 -4.15
CA SER A 26 15.50 7.16 -5.06
C SER A 26 14.60 7.23 -6.29
N VAL A 27 14.22 6.08 -6.85
CA VAL A 27 13.27 6.01 -7.97
C VAL A 27 11.93 6.61 -7.60
N LEU A 28 11.36 6.20 -6.46
CA LEU A 28 10.07 6.70 -5.98
C LEU A 28 10.15 8.20 -5.69
N LYS A 29 11.19 8.63 -4.98
CA LYS A 29 11.42 10.03 -4.63
C LYS A 29 11.49 10.96 -5.86
N THR A 30 12.19 10.54 -6.91
CA THR A 30 12.32 11.34 -8.14
C THR A 30 11.08 11.29 -9.02
N LYS A 31 10.30 10.21 -8.97
CA LYS A 31 9.05 10.04 -9.71
C LYS A 31 7.89 10.79 -9.05
N ALA A 32 7.83 10.86 -7.73
CA ALA A 32 6.70 11.38 -6.96
C ALA A 32 6.21 12.76 -7.42
N PRO A 33 7.06 13.80 -7.59
CA PRO A 33 6.58 15.13 -7.98
C PRO A 33 5.88 15.14 -9.33
N ILE A 34 6.36 14.34 -10.29
CA ILE A 34 5.75 14.22 -11.62
C ILE A 34 4.41 13.50 -11.51
N THR A 35 4.35 12.41 -10.76
CA THR A 35 3.12 11.63 -10.58
C THR A 35 2.05 12.42 -9.82
N VAL A 36 2.44 13.17 -8.79
CA VAL A 36 1.53 14.08 -8.07
C VAL A 36 1.00 15.17 -8.99
N LYS A 37 1.84 15.72 -9.90
CA LYS A 37 1.40 16.71 -10.88
C LYS A 37 0.36 16.14 -11.85
N GLU A 38 0.49 14.87 -12.26
CA GLU A 38 -0.41 14.22 -13.20
C GLU A 38 -1.70 13.73 -12.55
N TYR A 39 -1.61 13.08 -11.40
CA TYR A 39 -2.77 12.47 -10.72
C TYR A 39 -3.43 13.41 -9.71
N GLY A 40 -2.66 14.35 -9.13
CA GLY A 40 -3.06 15.13 -7.96
C GLY A 40 -2.87 14.35 -6.66
N THR A 41 -2.76 15.09 -5.55
CA THR A 41 -2.52 14.53 -4.21
C THR A 41 -3.67 13.66 -3.67
N LYS A 42 -4.86 13.75 -4.26
CA LYS A 42 -6.04 12.96 -3.86
C LYS A 42 -6.09 11.58 -4.50
N ARG A 43 -5.40 11.39 -5.62
CA ARG A 43 -5.50 10.16 -6.43
C ARG A 43 -4.20 9.37 -6.52
N TYR A 44 -3.11 9.91 -6.03
CA TYR A 44 -1.83 9.21 -5.95
C TYR A 44 -1.44 8.97 -4.50
N HIS A 45 -1.25 7.71 -4.16
CA HIS A 45 -0.86 7.28 -2.83
C HIS A 45 0.31 6.31 -2.91
N CYS A 46 1.21 6.40 -1.94
CA CYS A 46 2.27 5.42 -1.75
C CYS A 46 1.89 4.46 -0.61
N ILE A 47 2.29 3.20 -0.72
CA ILE A 47 2.07 2.19 0.33
C ILE A 47 3.41 1.57 0.70
N GLY A 48 3.71 1.52 1.99
CA GLY A 48 4.98 0.98 2.49
C GLY A 48 4.91 0.38 3.88
N LEU A 49 6.08 0.17 4.44
CA LEU A 49 6.27 -0.34 5.79
C LEU A 49 6.48 0.81 6.77
N LEU A 50 5.86 0.70 7.95
CA LEU A 50 6.16 1.61 9.05
C LEU A 50 7.50 1.23 9.67
N ASN A 51 8.52 2.04 9.44
CA ASN A 51 9.80 1.94 10.13
C ASN A 51 9.84 2.96 11.27
N ARG A 52 9.67 2.49 12.50
CA ARG A 52 9.58 3.35 13.69
C ARG A 52 10.88 4.11 13.99
N ASP A 53 12.03 3.58 13.56
CA ASP A 53 13.34 4.20 13.83
C ASP A 53 13.61 5.43 12.94
N LYS A 54 12.90 5.56 11.81
CA LYS A 54 13.09 6.65 10.82
C LYS A 54 11.85 7.52 10.61
N TYR A 55 10.79 7.19 11.28
CA TYR A 55 9.47 7.72 11.13
C TYR A 55 9.39 9.26 11.23
N GLU A 56 9.98 9.84 12.27
CA GLU A 56 9.82 11.29 12.57
C GLU A 56 10.49 12.22 11.56
N VAL A 57 11.43 11.72 10.77
CA VAL A 57 12.27 12.55 9.87
C VAL A 57 11.68 12.62 8.46
N GLU A 58 10.94 11.59 8.04
CA GLU A 58 10.49 11.46 6.64
C GLU A 58 9.00 11.67 6.45
N ILE A 59 8.21 11.78 7.50
CA ILE A 59 6.76 11.88 7.38
C ILE A 59 6.13 12.96 8.27
N GLU A 60 4.97 13.45 7.82
CA GLU A 60 4.02 14.26 8.58
C GLU A 60 2.70 13.48 8.66
N GLU A 61 2.29 13.06 9.86
CA GLU A 61 1.02 12.34 10.04
C GLU A 61 -0.18 13.19 9.62
N LEU A 62 -1.13 12.53 8.98
CA LEU A 62 -2.39 13.15 8.59
C LEU A 62 -3.51 12.70 9.55
N PRO A 63 -4.39 13.62 9.95
CA PRO A 63 -5.52 13.27 10.78
C PRO A 63 -6.48 12.36 10.00
N LEU A 64 -7.00 11.37 10.71
CA LEU A 64 -8.15 10.61 10.27
C LEU A 64 -9.36 11.27 10.95
N ASP A 65 -10.06 12.14 10.22
CA ASP A 65 -11.25 12.80 10.75
C ASP A 65 -12.33 11.74 11.01
N TYR A 66 -12.56 11.46 12.28
CA TYR A 66 -13.46 10.44 12.75
C TYR A 66 -14.71 11.07 13.37
N ASP A 67 -15.86 10.86 12.78
CA ASP A 67 -17.12 11.23 13.39
C ASP A 67 -17.46 10.23 14.50
N ILE A 68 -17.20 10.64 15.74
CA ILE A 68 -17.43 9.82 16.93
C ILE A 68 -18.92 9.42 17.07
N LEU A 69 -19.84 10.24 16.58
CA LEU A 69 -21.29 9.97 16.71
C LEU A 69 -21.76 8.89 15.72
N HIS A 70 -21.15 8.80 14.55
CA HIS A 70 -21.56 7.88 13.50
C HIS A 70 -20.58 6.73 13.29
N ASN A 71 -19.47 6.69 14.00
CA ASN A 71 -18.40 5.69 13.86
C ASN A 71 -17.89 5.56 12.41
N LYS A 72 -17.81 6.69 11.68
CA LYS A 72 -17.45 6.75 10.27
C LYS A 72 -16.67 8.01 9.95
N CYS A 73 -15.85 7.93 8.90
CA CYS A 73 -15.24 9.09 8.29
C CYS A 73 -16.30 9.93 7.56
N SER A 74 -16.12 11.25 7.51
CA SER A 74 -17.03 12.11 6.74
C SER A 74 -16.96 11.76 5.25
N LYS A 75 -18.13 11.54 4.63
CA LYS A 75 -18.20 11.23 3.18
C LYS A 75 -17.84 12.40 2.29
N ASP A 76 -17.83 13.60 2.85
CA ASP A 76 -17.44 14.84 2.16
C ASP A 76 -15.92 15.06 2.19
N ASP A 77 -15.18 14.18 2.91
CA ASP A 77 -13.72 14.20 2.90
C ASP A 77 -13.21 13.69 1.54
N ASP A 78 -12.33 14.46 0.94
CA ASP A 78 -11.70 14.14 -0.35
C ASP A 78 -10.94 12.81 -0.35
N ASP A 79 -10.49 12.34 0.83
CA ASP A 79 -9.79 11.07 1.03
C ASP A 79 -10.70 9.99 1.61
N TYR A 80 -12.03 10.16 1.57
CA TYR A 80 -13.00 9.28 2.23
C TYR A 80 -12.74 7.78 1.99
N PRO A 81 -12.58 7.27 0.76
CA PRO A 81 -12.41 5.82 0.58
C PRO A 81 -11.13 5.29 1.21
N ILE A 82 -10.08 6.10 1.26
CA ILE A 82 -8.78 5.74 1.86
C ILE A 82 -8.88 5.73 3.38
N LYS A 83 -9.38 6.82 3.96
CA LYS A 83 -9.53 6.97 5.42
C LYS A 83 -10.49 5.91 5.99
N GLU A 84 -11.61 5.66 5.33
CA GLU A 84 -12.58 4.64 5.73
C GLU A 84 -11.95 3.23 5.71
N ALA A 85 -11.17 2.91 4.68
CA ALA A 85 -10.45 1.64 4.59
C ALA A 85 -9.44 1.48 5.75
N ILE A 86 -8.70 2.53 6.05
CA ILE A 86 -7.74 2.56 7.16
C ILE A 86 -8.46 2.31 8.50
N LEU A 87 -9.55 3.02 8.76
CA LEU A 87 -10.31 2.88 10.01
C LEU A 87 -10.83 1.46 10.20
N LYS A 88 -11.44 0.87 9.17
CA LYS A 88 -11.92 -0.52 9.21
C LYS A 88 -10.81 -1.53 9.49
N MET A 89 -9.62 -1.31 8.94
CA MET A 89 -8.48 -2.19 9.20
C MET A 89 -7.93 -1.99 10.62
N ARG A 90 -7.88 -0.74 11.12
CA ARG A 90 -7.50 -0.45 12.51
C ARG A 90 -8.44 -1.11 13.52
N ASP A 91 -9.74 -1.13 13.27
CA ASP A 91 -10.74 -1.82 14.09
C ASP A 91 -10.50 -3.34 14.17
N ARG A 92 -9.79 -3.90 13.18
CA ARG A 92 -9.35 -5.30 13.15
C ARG A 92 -7.97 -5.53 13.75
N GLY A 93 -7.34 -4.48 14.29
CA GLY A 93 -6.05 -4.53 14.97
C GLY A 93 -4.84 -4.32 14.05
N VAL A 94 -5.03 -3.83 12.83
CA VAL A 94 -3.93 -3.50 11.93
C VAL A 94 -3.34 -2.15 12.31
N GLY A 95 -2.05 -2.10 12.62
CA GLY A 95 -1.31 -0.86 12.80
C GLY A 95 -1.08 -0.16 11.46
N ILE A 96 -1.62 1.04 11.29
CA ILE A 96 -1.50 1.81 10.05
C ILE A 96 -1.25 3.27 10.40
N VAL A 97 -0.31 3.91 9.69
CA VAL A 97 -0.10 5.35 9.72
C VAL A 97 -0.48 5.94 8.36
N TYR A 98 -1.31 6.98 8.36
CA TYR A 98 -1.61 7.78 7.19
C TYR A 98 -0.86 9.10 7.29
N CYS A 99 -0.08 9.43 6.28
CA CYS A 99 0.87 10.54 6.37
C CYS A 99 1.15 11.17 4.99
N LYS A 100 1.83 12.32 5.01
CA LYS A 100 2.55 12.85 3.85
C LYS A 100 4.00 12.41 3.93
N TRP A 101 4.56 11.98 2.84
CA TRP A 101 5.99 11.78 2.71
C TRP A 101 6.66 13.13 2.46
N LEU A 102 7.65 13.50 3.30
CA LEU A 102 8.33 14.81 3.28
C LEU A 102 9.40 14.89 2.18
N ILE A 103 8.98 14.61 0.96
CA ILE A 103 9.77 14.78 -0.27
C ILE A 103 9.09 15.76 -1.22
N GLU A 104 9.75 16.14 -2.30
CA GLU A 104 9.12 16.97 -3.33
C GLU A 104 7.85 16.29 -3.88
N GLY A 105 6.77 17.07 -4.02
CA GLY A 105 5.45 16.58 -4.39
C GLY A 105 4.60 16.11 -3.20
N SER A 106 5.19 15.85 -2.05
CA SER A 106 4.52 15.46 -0.78
C SER A 106 3.40 14.43 -0.97
N PRO A 107 3.65 13.26 -1.59
CA PRO A 107 2.63 12.27 -1.82
C PRO A 107 2.07 11.74 -0.50
N LYS A 108 0.76 11.49 -0.47
CA LYS A 108 0.13 10.82 0.67
C LYS A 108 0.56 9.36 0.73
N SER A 109 0.81 8.86 1.93
CA SER A 109 1.35 7.52 2.13
C SER A 109 0.59 6.77 3.22
N ILE A 110 0.47 5.47 3.01
CA ILE A 110 -0.12 4.49 3.95
C ILE A 110 1.01 3.57 4.39
N LEU A 111 1.35 3.58 5.67
CA LEU A 111 2.44 2.77 6.21
C LEU A 111 1.88 1.71 7.16
N PHE A 112 2.17 0.44 6.88
CA PHE A 112 1.72 -0.70 7.68
C PHE A 112 2.75 -1.10 8.73
N ASP A 113 2.29 -1.24 9.98
CA ASP A 113 3.03 -1.90 11.07
C ASP A 113 2.80 -3.41 10.97
N LEU A 114 3.77 -4.13 10.39
CA LEU A 114 3.64 -5.56 10.14
C LEU A 114 3.57 -6.38 11.44
N ASP A 115 4.21 -5.92 12.51
CA ASP A 115 4.24 -6.64 13.78
C ASP A 115 2.88 -6.64 14.48
N SER A 116 2.05 -5.64 14.20
CA SER A 116 0.68 -5.55 14.72
C SER A 116 -0.19 -6.77 14.35
N VAL A 117 0.15 -7.47 13.28
CA VAL A 117 -0.64 -8.58 12.70
C VAL A 117 0.12 -9.89 12.56
N ARG A 118 1.45 -9.86 12.67
CA ARG A 118 2.34 -11.02 12.45
C ARG A 118 1.88 -12.27 13.21
N GLY A 119 1.73 -12.15 14.52
CA GLY A 119 1.32 -13.27 15.38
C GLY A 119 -0.11 -13.76 15.13
N LYS A 120 -0.97 -12.92 14.54
CA LYS A 120 -2.39 -13.21 14.36
C LYS A 120 -2.70 -13.85 13.01
N TYR A 121 -2.06 -13.40 11.93
CA TYR A 121 -2.49 -13.74 10.57
C TYR A 121 -1.43 -14.42 9.70
N LEU A 122 -0.13 -14.34 10.02
CA LEU A 122 0.92 -14.81 9.13
C LEU A 122 0.76 -16.27 8.71
N ASN A 123 0.50 -17.17 9.67
CA ASN A 123 0.39 -18.60 9.38
C ASN A 123 -0.81 -18.92 8.49
N ASP A 124 -1.94 -18.24 8.71
CA ASP A 124 -3.14 -18.41 7.88
C ASP A 124 -2.88 -17.87 6.47
N TRP A 125 -2.19 -16.75 6.33
CA TRP A 125 -1.83 -16.16 5.04
C TRP A 125 -0.82 -17.01 4.27
N LYS A 126 0.17 -17.60 4.95
CA LYS A 126 1.09 -18.57 4.32
C LYS A 126 0.33 -19.79 3.79
N LYS A 127 -0.58 -20.33 4.58
CA LYS A 127 -1.44 -21.44 4.17
C LYS A 127 -2.33 -21.06 2.99
N ASP A 128 -2.97 -19.89 3.04
CA ASP A 128 -3.81 -19.40 1.94
C ASP A 128 -3.00 -19.21 0.65
N LEU A 129 -1.80 -18.61 0.75
CA LEU A 129 -0.90 -18.42 -0.40
C LEU A 129 -0.51 -19.75 -1.06
N TRP A 130 -0.24 -20.78 -0.24
CA TRP A 130 0.03 -22.12 -0.75
C TRP A 130 -1.19 -22.76 -1.39
N VAL A 131 -2.31 -22.78 -0.69
CA VAL A 131 -3.53 -23.48 -1.15
C VAL A 131 -4.14 -22.80 -2.38
N SER A 132 -4.17 -21.48 -2.38
CA SER A 132 -4.84 -20.69 -3.40
C SER A 132 -3.98 -20.39 -4.63
N ASN A 133 -2.66 -20.31 -4.46
CA ASN A 133 -1.74 -19.88 -5.50
C ASN A 133 -0.59 -20.85 -5.79
N GLY A 134 -0.44 -21.91 -4.99
CA GLY A 134 0.65 -22.89 -5.13
C GLY A 134 2.04 -22.30 -4.80
N ILE A 135 2.10 -21.20 -4.05
CA ILE A 135 3.35 -20.52 -3.70
C ILE A 135 3.79 -20.92 -2.31
N PRO A 136 4.85 -21.75 -2.18
CA PRO A 136 5.41 -22.13 -0.89
C PRO A 136 6.17 -20.97 -0.26
N SER A 137 6.25 -20.95 1.06
CA SER A 137 7.05 -19.99 1.81
C SER A 137 7.84 -20.69 2.91
N PRO A 138 9.13 -20.34 3.10
CA PRO A 138 9.94 -20.92 4.18
C PRO A 138 9.41 -20.50 5.56
N ASP A 139 9.64 -21.33 6.57
CA ASP A 139 9.08 -21.08 7.91
C ASP A 139 9.78 -19.94 8.66
N SER A 140 11.08 -19.77 8.46
CA SER A 140 11.94 -18.91 9.27
C SER A 140 12.56 -17.72 8.52
N ASP A 141 12.17 -17.46 7.28
CA ASP A 141 12.70 -16.32 6.52
C ASP A 141 11.89 -15.05 6.80
N PHE A 142 12.53 -14.11 7.48
CA PHE A 142 11.92 -12.84 7.86
C PHE A 142 11.48 -12.01 6.66
N GLU A 143 12.31 -11.90 5.64
CA GLU A 143 12.04 -11.08 4.46
C GLU A 143 10.83 -11.62 3.68
N THR A 144 10.76 -12.94 3.51
CA THR A 144 9.58 -13.60 2.91
C THR A 144 8.33 -13.40 3.76
N ASN A 145 8.45 -13.52 5.08
CA ASN A 145 7.32 -13.31 5.98
C ASN A 145 6.79 -11.87 5.89
N ASP A 146 7.68 -10.88 5.85
CA ASP A 146 7.32 -9.46 5.68
C ASP A 146 6.64 -9.21 4.34
N ALA A 147 7.17 -9.78 3.26
CA ALA A 147 6.57 -9.70 1.93
C ALA A 147 5.15 -10.29 1.89
N ILE A 148 4.92 -11.43 2.55
CA ILE A 148 3.60 -12.05 2.66
C ILE A 148 2.65 -11.15 3.43
N ILE A 149 3.05 -10.66 4.61
CA ILE A 149 2.22 -9.79 5.43
C ILE A 149 1.86 -8.53 4.65
N LEU A 150 2.84 -7.86 4.05
CA LEU A 150 2.60 -6.66 3.24
C LEU A 150 1.63 -6.96 2.09
N GLY A 151 1.84 -8.05 1.35
CA GLY A 151 1.00 -8.43 0.22
C GLY A 151 -0.47 -8.64 0.61
N TYR A 152 -0.72 -9.30 1.73
CA TYR A 152 -2.07 -9.52 2.24
C TYR A 152 -2.70 -8.25 2.80
N LEU A 153 -1.94 -7.40 3.50
CA LEU A 153 -2.43 -6.10 3.98
C LEU A 153 -2.78 -5.16 2.82
N VAL A 154 -1.94 -5.09 1.79
CA VAL A 154 -2.23 -4.31 0.57
C VAL A 154 -3.51 -4.82 -0.10
N THR A 155 -3.64 -6.14 -0.27
CA THR A 155 -4.84 -6.71 -0.88
C THR A 155 -6.10 -6.42 -0.07
N TRP A 156 -6.02 -6.54 1.24
CA TRP A 156 -7.13 -6.20 2.14
C TRP A 156 -7.49 -4.72 2.05
N PHE A 157 -6.50 -3.84 2.15
CA PHE A 157 -6.69 -2.40 2.03
C PHE A 157 -7.37 -2.01 0.71
N LEU A 158 -6.88 -2.52 -0.42
CA LEU A 158 -7.48 -2.24 -1.73
C LEU A 158 -8.93 -2.76 -1.82
N GLY A 159 -9.23 -3.90 -1.20
CA GLY A 159 -10.60 -4.42 -1.10
C GLY A 159 -11.53 -3.48 -0.30
N GLU A 160 -11.06 -2.92 0.82
CA GLU A 160 -11.82 -1.96 1.61
C GLU A 160 -12.00 -0.63 0.87
N VAL A 161 -10.97 -0.18 0.12
CA VAL A 161 -11.09 1.01 -0.74
C VAL A 161 -12.17 0.80 -1.81
N ILE A 162 -12.15 -0.33 -2.54
CA ILE A 162 -13.17 -0.66 -3.54
C ILE A 162 -14.58 -0.63 -2.92
N TYR A 163 -14.73 -1.22 -1.74
CA TYR A 163 -16.01 -1.26 -1.04
C TYR A 163 -16.50 0.12 -0.62
N SER A 164 -15.59 1.01 -0.21
CA SER A 164 -15.90 2.34 0.30
C SER A 164 -16.01 3.40 -0.81
N ASP A 165 -15.40 3.16 -1.98
CA ASP A 165 -15.35 4.11 -3.09
C ASP A 165 -16.69 4.23 -3.83
N GLN A 166 -17.43 5.30 -3.51
CA GLN A 166 -18.73 5.58 -4.14
C GLN A 166 -18.61 6.11 -5.57
N GLN A 167 -17.46 6.69 -5.93
CA GLN A 167 -17.18 7.23 -7.27
C GLN A 167 -16.76 6.14 -8.25
N LYS A 168 -16.47 4.94 -7.73
CA LYS A 168 -16.05 3.77 -8.53
C LYS A 168 -14.84 4.06 -9.41
N HIS A 169 -13.81 4.64 -8.81
CA HIS A 169 -12.55 4.84 -9.51
C HIS A 169 -11.94 3.51 -9.98
N ALA A 170 -11.22 3.56 -11.08
CA ALA A 170 -10.35 2.46 -11.48
C ALA A 170 -9.10 2.45 -10.58
N LEU A 171 -8.93 1.40 -9.79
CA LEU A 171 -7.76 1.25 -8.94
C LEU A 171 -6.60 0.67 -9.73
N VAL A 172 -5.43 1.29 -9.57
CA VAL A 172 -4.16 0.82 -10.15
C VAL A 172 -3.18 0.56 -9.02
N ALA A 173 -2.69 -0.66 -8.91
CA ALA A 173 -1.65 -1.06 -7.95
C ALA A 173 -0.33 -1.31 -8.70
N HIS A 174 0.66 -0.45 -8.45
CA HIS A 174 2.00 -0.56 -9.04
C HIS A 174 2.99 -1.04 -7.99
N CYS A 175 3.42 -2.29 -8.11
CA CYS A 175 4.32 -2.95 -7.17
C CYS A 175 5.76 -2.88 -7.66
N HIS A 176 6.68 -2.51 -6.77
CA HIS A 176 8.11 -2.45 -7.00
C HIS A 176 8.82 -3.60 -6.31
N GLU A 177 9.45 -4.47 -7.10
CA GLU A 177 10.18 -5.67 -6.68
C GLU A 177 9.30 -6.74 -6.03
N TRP A 178 9.89 -7.93 -5.82
CA TRP A 178 9.19 -9.10 -5.32
C TRP A 178 8.63 -8.90 -3.90
N LEU A 179 9.30 -8.09 -3.07
CA LEU A 179 8.84 -7.78 -1.71
C LEU A 179 7.46 -7.10 -1.68
N ALA A 180 7.16 -6.31 -2.70
CA ALA A 180 5.83 -5.70 -2.86
C ALA A 180 4.90 -6.53 -3.77
N GLY A 181 5.44 -7.54 -4.46
CA GLY A 181 4.74 -8.30 -5.50
C GLY A 181 3.77 -9.38 -4.98
N VAL A 182 3.86 -9.77 -3.71
CA VAL A 182 3.01 -10.85 -3.15
C VAL A 182 1.51 -10.52 -3.21
N CYS A 183 1.13 -9.25 -3.22
CA CYS A 183 -0.27 -8.87 -3.39
C CYS A 183 -0.85 -9.26 -4.76
N LEU A 184 -0.04 -9.38 -5.79
CA LEU A 184 -0.51 -9.61 -7.17
C LEU A 184 -1.27 -10.95 -7.34
N PRO A 185 -0.72 -12.12 -6.97
CA PRO A 185 -1.45 -13.38 -7.02
C PRO A 185 -2.69 -13.36 -6.12
N VAL A 186 -2.62 -12.71 -4.96
CA VAL A 186 -3.75 -12.64 -4.00
C VAL A 186 -4.88 -11.78 -4.56
N ILE A 187 -4.58 -10.61 -5.13
CA ILE A 187 -5.55 -9.73 -5.82
C ILE A 187 -6.25 -10.51 -6.95
N ARG A 188 -5.47 -11.22 -7.77
CA ARG A 188 -5.99 -11.99 -8.89
C ARG A 188 -6.87 -13.15 -8.42
N HIS A 189 -6.42 -13.90 -7.41
CA HIS A 189 -7.19 -15.03 -6.86
C HIS A 189 -8.55 -14.55 -6.29
N ARG A 190 -8.53 -13.44 -5.55
CA ARG A 190 -9.74 -12.82 -4.97
C ARG A 190 -10.59 -12.05 -5.97
N LYS A 191 -10.17 -11.98 -7.25
CA LYS A 191 -10.87 -11.28 -8.34
C LYS A 191 -11.21 -9.83 -8.01
N LEU A 192 -10.32 -9.14 -7.31
CA LEU A 192 -10.49 -7.70 -7.06
C LEU A 192 -10.35 -6.92 -8.37
N GLY A 193 -11.23 -5.94 -8.57
CA GLY A 193 -11.22 -5.05 -9.74
C GLY A 193 -10.08 -4.04 -9.70
N VAL A 194 -8.83 -4.51 -9.65
CA VAL A 194 -7.61 -3.70 -9.58
C VAL A 194 -6.73 -4.00 -10.78
N VAL A 195 -6.31 -2.96 -11.49
CA VAL A 195 -5.26 -3.05 -12.51
C VAL A 195 -3.92 -3.17 -11.79
N THR A 196 -3.13 -4.18 -12.15
CA THR A 196 -1.85 -4.46 -11.50
C THR A 196 -0.69 -4.20 -12.44
N ILE A 197 0.34 -3.51 -11.93
CA ILE A 197 1.61 -3.26 -12.61
C ILE A 197 2.73 -3.80 -11.73
N PHE A 198 3.69 -4.48 -12.31
CA PHE A 198 4.88 -4.95 -11.62
C PHE A 198 6.13 -4.41 -12.29
N THR A 199 7.02 -3.81 -11.53
CA THR A 199 8.32 -3.36 -11.99
C THR A 199 9.42 -4.03 -11.19
N THR A 200 10.31 -4.76 -11.89
CA THR A 200 11.56 -5.23 -11.32
C THR A 200 12.68 -4.23 -11.61
N HIS A 201 13.46 -3.89 -10.59
CA HIS A 201 14.58 -2.94 -10.69
C HIS A 201 15.92 -3.64 -10.83
N ALA A 202 16.01 -4.89 -10.38
CA ALA A 202 17.20 -5.68 -10.50
C ALA A 202 16.86 -7.14 -10.79
N THR A 203 17.29 -7.63 -11.94
CA THR A 203 17.19 -9.05 -12.26
C THR A 203 18.42 -9.79 -11.74
N LEU A 204 18.31 -11.12 -11.57
CA LEU A 204 19.45 -11.96 -11.18
C LEU A 204 20.64 -11.76 -12.14
N LEU A 205 20.37 -11.71 -13.44
CA LEU A 205 21.37 -11.47 -14.50
C LEU A 205 21.95 -10.05 -14.49
N GLY A 206 21.24 -9.09 -13.90
CA GLY A 206 21.73 -7.70 -13.80
C GLY A 206 22.52 -7.41 -12.52
N ARG A 207 22.63 -8.38 -11.61
CA ARG A 207 23.39 -8.25 -10.35
C ARG A 207 24.76 -8.91 -10.40
N TYR A 208 25.05 -9.75 -11.43
CA TYR A 208 26.31 -10.49 -11.60
C TYR A 208 26.92 -10.22 -12.97
#